data_dd936403856582d597952e2b48f911ff
#
_entry.id   dd936403856582d597952e2b48f911ff
#
_cell.length_a   1.000
_cell.length_b   1.000
_cell.length_c   1.000
_cell.angle_alpha   90.00
_cell.angle_beta   90.00
_cell.angle_gamma   90.00
#
_symmetry.space_group_name_H-M   'P 1'
#
loop_
_entity.id
_entity.type
_entity.pdbx_description
1 polymer ?
#
loop_
_entity_poly.entity_id
_entity_poly.type
_entity_poly.pdbx_seq_one_letter_code
_entity_poly.pdbx_strand_id
1 'polypeptide(L)'
;MKDAVATTRLRWRQAWRIIASRYPPIALFERVSDNPAVWDVLIELEQATNPRVRDEAGEIALVPPERRVSGPNASWVMAPFTHINRNGSRFSDGSYGVYYAARSLQTAIRETGYHFARFAADSN
;
A
#
# COMPACT_ATOMS: atom_id res chain seq x y z
N MET A 1 -6.58 -21.24 21.16
CA MET A 1 -6.53 -19.79 21.44
C MET A 1 -5.56 -19.13 20.48
N LYS A 2 -6.01 -18.16 19.71
CA LYS A 2 -5.07 -17.36 18.94
C LYS A 2 -4.42 -16.38 19.89
N ASP A 3 -3.13 -16.47 20.08
CA ASP A 3 -2.40 -15.48 20.85
C ASP A 3 -2.57 -14.12 20.16
N ALA A 4 -3.08 -13.15 20.91
CA ALA A 4 -3.24 -11.80 20.38
C ALA A 4 -1.86 -11.22 20.10
N VAL A 5 -1.63 -10.80 18.87
CA VAL A 5 -0.39 -10.10 18.49
C VAL A 5 -0.33 -8.78 19.25
N ALA A 6 0.79 -8.55 19.92
CA ALA A 6 1.00 -7.29 20.64
C ALA A 6 1.00 -6.12 19.66
N THR A 7 0.18 -5.11 19.93
CA THR A 7 0.11 -3.92 19.12
C THR A 7 0.54 -2.69 19.92
N THR A 8 1.20 -1.76 19.25
CA THR A 8 1.68 -0.52 19.86
C THR A 8 1.29 0.67 18.98
N ARG A 9 0.81 1.74 19.59
CA ARG A 9 0.54 2.98 18.87
C ARG A 9 1.83 3.82 18.79
N LEU A 10 2.34 3.98 17.59
CA LEU A 10 3.50 4.83 17.33
C LEU A 10 3.08 6.30 17.26
N ARG A 11 3.90 7.19 17.85
CA ARG A 11 3.71 8.64 17.83
C ARG A 11 4.98 9.33 17.35
N TRP A 12 5.43 8.96 16.18
CA TRP A 12 6.58 9.59 15.55
C TRP A 12 6.16 10.93 14.94
N ARG A 13 7.05 11.89 14.98
CA ARG A 13 6.85 13.17 14.25
C ARG A 13 6.87 12.95 12.75
N GLN A 14 7.69 12.04 12.30
CA GLN A 14 7.86 11.72 10.87
C GLN A 14 8.01 10.21 10.72
N ALA A 15 7.46 9.70 9.64
CA ALA A 15 7.69 8.34 9.16
C ALA A 15 8.09 8.42 7.69
N TRP A 16 9.14 7.72 7.32
CA TRP A 16 9.69 7.75 5.98
C TRP A 16 9.42 6.45 5.27
N ARG A 17 8.96 6.56 4.05
CA ARG A 17 8.71 5.44 3.16
C ARG A 17 9.26 5.76 1.78
N ILE A 18 10.02 4.82 1.21
CA ILE A 18 10.55 4.95 -0.15
C ILE A 18 9.60 4.22 -1.11
N ILE A 19 9.23 4.91 -2.16
CA ILE A 19 8.29 4.41 -3.16
C ILE A 19 8.96 4.53 -4.53
N ALA A 20 8.79 3.50 -5.37
CA ALA A 20 9.28 3.55 -6.73
C ALA A 20 8.57 4.66 -7.51
N SER A 21 9.34 5.58 -8.10
CA SER A 21 8.82 6.70 -8.89
C SER A 21 8.43 6.33 -10.32
N ARG A 22 8.65 5.07 -10.69
CA ARG A 22 8.39 4.55 -12.04
C ARG A 22 6.95 4.75 -12.49
N TYR A 23 6.02 4.71 -11.56
CA TYR A 23 4.60 4.94 -11.81
C TYR A 23 4.12 6.08 -10.91
N PRO A 24 4.10 7.34 -11.41
CA PRO A 24 3.57 8.45 -10.61
C PRO A 24 2.11 8.19 -10.24
N PRO A 25 1.71 8.37 -8.99
CA PRO A 25 0.34 8.15 -8.57
C PRO A 25 -0.60 9.17 -9.19
N ILE A 26 -1.84 8.76 -9.41
CA ILE A 26 -2.88 9.64 -9.95
C ILE A 26 -3.81 10.19 -8.86
N ALA A 27 -3.45 10.06 -7.59
CA ALA A 27 -4.25 10.50 -6.46
C ALA A 27 -5.69 9.97 -6.51
N LEU A 28 -5.83 8.67 -6.77
CA LEU A 28 -7.12 8.03 -7.01
C LEU A 28 -8.05 8.09 -5.79
N PHE A 29 -7.58 7.59 -4.65
CA PHE A 29 -8.41 7.46 -3.45
C PHE A 29 -8.75 8.81 -2.81
N GLU A 30 -7.94 9.84 -3.06
CA GLU A 30 -8.19 11.20 -2.61
C GLU A 30 -9.34 11.85 -3.37
N ARG A 31 -9.60 11.43 -4.62
CA ARG A 31 -10.57 12.05 -5.52
C ARG A 31 -11.87 11.27 -5.66
N VAL A 32 -11.86 9.97 -5.40
CA VAL A 32 -13.01 9.11 -5.69
C VAL A 32 -14.20 9.44 -4.79
N SER A 33 -14.03 9.43 -3.50
CA SER A 33 -15.07 9.75 -2.53
C SER A 33 -14.49 9.77 -1.12
N ASP A 34 -15.10 10.57 -0.25
CA ASP A 34 -14.80 10.56 1.18
C ASP A 34 -15.39 9.32 1.88
N ASN A 35 -16.28 8.58 1.21
CA ASN A 35 -16.88 7.37 1.73
C ASN A 35 -16.22 6.13 1.12
N PRO A 36 -15.30 5.46 1.83
CA PRO A 36 -14.61 4.28 1.30
C PRO A 36 -15.53 3.11 0.92
N ALA A 37 -16.73 3.06 1.46
CA ALA A 37 -17.68 1.98 1.16
C ALA A 37 -18.17 1.98 -0.29
N VAL A 38 -18.14 3.12 -0.97
CA VAL A 38 -18.57 3.24 -2.37
C VAL A 38 -17.42 3.14 -3.37
N TRP A 39 -16.20 2.98 -2.92
CA TRP A 39 -15.02 2.94 -3.79
C TRP A 39 -15.07 1.81 -4.82
N ASP A 40 -15.57 0.64 -4.43
CA ASP A 40 -15.64 -0.51 -5.35
C ASP A 40 -16.45 -0.17 -6.61
N VAL A 41 -17.59 0.46 -6.44
CA VAL A 41 -18.48 0.85 -7.55
C VAL A 41 -17.86 1.97 -8.39
N LEU A 42 -17.34 3.01 -7.75
CA LEU A 42 -16.77 4.17 -8.44
C LEU A 42 -15.50 3.80 -9.20
N ILE A 43 -14.64 2.98 -8.62
CA ILE A 43 -13.43 2.50 -9.28
C ILE A 43 -13.78 1.61 -10.46
N GLU A 44 -14.75 0.72 -10.32
CA GLU A 44 -15.22 -0.13 -11.41
C GLU A 44 -15.73 0.70 -12.60
N LEU A 45 -16.48 1.75 -12.33
CA LEU A 45 -16.96 2.66 -13.38
C LEU A 45 -15.80 3.38 -14.08
N GLU A 46 -14.83 3.89 -13.35
CA GLU A 46 -13.68 4.56 -13.95
C GLU A 46 -12.74 3.62 -14.71
N GLN A 47 -12.56 2.40 -14.22
CA GLN A 47 -11.74 1.39 -14.90
C GLN A 47 -12.23 1.06 -16.30
N ALA A 48 -13.53 1.18 -16.55
CA ALA A 48 -14.11 0.94 -17.87
C ALA A 48 -13.57 1.89 -18.94
N THR A 49 -13.13 3.09 -18.54
CA THR A 49 -12.67 4.13 -19.45
C THR A 49 -11.20 4.51 -19.26
N ASN A 50 -10.58 4.12 -18.15
CA ASN A 50 -9.22 4.54 -17.83
C ASN A 50 -8.39 3.36 -17.26
N PRO A 51 -7.53 2.72 -18.09
CA PRO A 51 -6.69 1.61 -17.62
C PRO A 51 -5.74 1.96 -16.47
N ARG A 52 -5.31 3.23 -16.37
CA ARG A 52 -4.43 3.66 -15.28
C ARG A 52 -5.11 3.57 -13.92
N VAL A 53 -6.42 3.74 -13.87
CA VAL A 53 -7.20 3.58 -12.64
C VAL A 53 -7.12 2.15 -12.14
N ARG A 54 -7.21 1.19 -13.05
CA ARG A 54 -7.09 -0.23 -12.69
C ARG A 54 -5.72 -0.54 -12.10
N ASP A 55 -4.65 -0.06 -12.73
CA ASP A 55 -3.28 -0.27 -12.26
C ASP A 55 -3.05 0.41 -10.91
N GLU A 56 -3.57 1.61 -10.72
CA GLU A 56 -3.40 2.37 -9.47
C GLU A 56 -4.25 1.80 -8.32
N ALA A 57 -5.47 1.38 -8.60
CA ALA A 57 -6.36 0.83 -7.58
C ALA A 57 -5.87 -0.52 -7.03
N GLY A 58 -5.26 -1.35 -7.89
CA GLY A 58 -4.91 -2.71 -7.51
C GLY A 58 -6.15 -3.53 -7.14
N GLU A 59 -6.01 -4.42 -6.17
CA GLU A 59 -7.10 -5.27 -5.69
C GLU A 59 -7.76 -4.65 -4.45
N ILE A 60 -8.60 -3.64 -4.65
CA ILE A 60 -9.26 -2.91 -3.55
C ILE A 60 -10.10 -3.82 -2.65
N ALA A 61 -10.65 -4.90 -3.18
CA ALA A 61 -11.44 -5.86 -2.41
C ALA A 61 -10.67 -6.55 -1.28
N LEU A 62 -9.33 -6.54 -1.35
CA LEU A 62 -8.47 -7.08 -0.27
C LEU A 62 -8.56 -6.26 1.01
N VAL A 63 -9.02 -5.01 0.94
CA VAL A 63 -9.15 -4.14 2.10
C VAL A 63 -10.63 -3.92 2.39
N PRO A 64 -11.15 -4.44 3.53
CA PRO A 64 -12.53 -4.20 3.92
C PRO A 64 -12.85 -2.70 4.00
N PRO A 65 -14.05 -2.26 3.61
CA PRO A 65 -14.42 -0.84 3.59
C PRO A 65 -14.14 -0.10 4.90
N GLU A 66 -14.35 -0.74 6.05
CA GLU A 66 -14.12 -0.14 7.36
C GLU A 66 -12.64 0.08 7.69
N ARG A 67 -11.73 -0.51 6.92
CA ARG A 67 -10.28 -0.35 7.10
C ARG A 67 -9.64 0.53 6.04
N ARG A 68 -10.40 0.99 5.08
CA ARG A 68 -9.90 1.85 4.01
C ARG A 68 -9.63 3.26 4.52
N VAL A 69 -8.54 3.84 4.04
CA VAL A 69 -8.12 5.19 4.39
C VAL A 69 -8.58 6.16 3.30
N SER A 70 -9.19 7.26 3.67
CA SER A 70 -9.59 8.34 2.75
C SER A 70 -8.90 9.65 3.12
N GLY A 71 -9.04 10.66 2.28
CA GLY A 71 -8.45 11.97 2.49
C GLY A 71 -7.06 12.13 1.87
N PRO A 72 -6.32 13.18 2.27
CA PRO A 72 -5.00 13.46 1.70
C PRO A 72 -4.05 12.28 1.84
N ASN A 73 -3.30 11.97 0.78
CA ASN A 73 -2.31 10.90 0.71
C ASN A 73 -2.89 9.47 0.84
N ALA A 74 -4.21 9.29 0.72
CA ALA A 74 -4.84 7.99 0.85
C ALA A 74 -4.27 6.95 -0.12
N SER A 75 -3.98 7.32 -1.37
CA SER A 75 -3.40 6.41 -2.37
C SER A 75 -2.02 5.88 -1.93
N TRP A 76 -1.21 6.71 -1.31
CA TRP A 76 0.11 6.30 -0.80
C TRP A 76 -0.01 5.30 0.36
N VAL A 77 -1.01 5.50 1.22
CA VAL A 77 -1.26 4.61 2.36
C VAL A 77 -1.88 3.29 1.91
N MET A 78 -2.80 3.34 0.95
CA MET A 78 -3.55 2.16 0.48
C MET A 78 -2.72 1.23 -0.41
N ALA A 79 -1.77 1.76 -1.17
CA ALA A 79 -1.03 1.01 -2.18
C ALA A 79 -0.42 -0.32 -1.67
N PRO A 80 0.25 -0.38 -0.51
CA PRO A 80 0.80 -1.65 -0.01
C PRO A 80 -0.24 -2.72 0.26
N PHE A 81 -1.48 -2.35 0.50
CA PHE A 81 -2.56 -3.27 0.83
C PHE A 81 -3.38 -3.71 -0.37
N THR A 82 -3.30 -2.98 -1.48
CA THR A 82 -4.00 -3.30 -2.73
C THR A 82 -3.08 -3.89 -3.80
N HIS A 83 -1.76 -3.70 -3.67
CA HIS A 83 -0.73 -4.24 -4.55
C HIS A 83 0.20 -5.14 -3.75
N ILE A 84 -0.18 -6.40 -3.63
CA ILE A 84 0.52 -7.36 -2.77
C ILE A 84 1.61 -8.08 -3.58
N ASN A 85 2.81 -8.21 -2.99
CA ASN A 85 3.84 -9.08 -3.52
C ASN A 85 3.49 -10.54 -3.16
N ARG A 86 3.12 -11.32 -4.14
CA ARG A 86 2.72 -12.73 -3.97
C ARG A 86 3.86 -13.61 -3.44
N ASN A 87 5.11 -13.20 -3.61
CA ASN A 87 6.27 -13.90 -3.07
C ASN A 87 6.50 -13.59 -1.58
N GLY A 88 5.67 -12.74 -1.02
CA GLY A 88 5.77 -12.35 0.38
C GLY A 88 6.79 -11.25 0.65
N SER A 89 6.97 -10.97 1.91
CA SER A 89 7.92 -9.99 2.42
C SER A 89 8.38 -10.41 3.82
N ARG A 90 9.13 -9.56 4.50
CA ARG A 90 9.66 -9.89 5.83
C ARG A 90 8.58 -10.30 6.84
N PHE A 91 7.39 -9.69 6.76
CA PHE A 91 6.30 -9.93 7.71
C PHE A 91 5.02 -10.44 7.03
N SER A 92 5.11 -10.94 5.80
CA SER A 92 3.98 -11.45 5.05
C SER A 92 4.38 -12.67 4.23
N ASP A 93 3.50 -13.64 4.16
CA ASP A 93 3.65 -14.82 3.29
C ASP A 93 3.19 -14.57 1.84
N GLY A 94 2.72 -13.38 1.53
CA GLY A 94 2.20 -13.01 0.21
C GLY A 94 0.67 -13.00 0.12
N SER A 95 -0.03 -13.34 1.20
CA SER A 95 -1.49 -13.32 1.24
C SER A 95 -2.07 -11.97 1.67
N TYR A 96 -1.27 -11.11 2.24
CA TYR A 96 -1.67 -9.77 2.67
C TYR A 96 -0.52 -8.78 2.50
N GLY A 97 -0.86 -7.50 2.41
CA GLY A 97 0.11 -6.42 2.30
C GLY A 97 0.55 -5.87 3.65
N VAL A 98 1.74 -5.29 3.69
CA VAL A 98 2.30 -4.65 4.89
C VAL A 98 2.81 -3.26 4.53
N TYR A 99 2.50 -2.30 5.37
CA TYR A 99 3.01 -0.93 5.25
C TYR A 99 4.34 -0.82 6.01
N TYR A 100 5.41 -0.58 5.27
CA TYR A 100 6.75 -0.40 5.83
C TYR A 100 7.11 1.08 5.87
N ALA A 101 7.51 1.55 7.04
CA ALA A 101 8.02 2.91 7.22
C ALA A 101 9.14 2.91 8.26
N ALA A 102 10.01 3.88 8.18
CA ALA A 102 11.11 4.04 9.12
C ALA A 102 11.05 5.42 9.79
N ARG A 103 11.56 5.48 11.01
CA ARG A 103 11.62 6.72 11.77
C ARG A 103 12.59 7.74 11.17
N SER A 104 13.64 7.28 10.49
CA SER A 104 14.61 8.14 9.82
C SER A 104 14.65 7.85 8.32
N LEU A 105 14.94 8.88 7.53
CA LEU A 105 15.13 8.74 6.09
C LEU A 105 16.26 7.77 5.77
N GLN A 106 17.34 7.81 6.51
CA GLN A 106 18.50 6.95 6.29
C GLN A 106 18.15 5.47 6.47
N THR A 107 17.37 5.13 7.49
CA THR A 107 16.89 3.76 7.71
C THR A 107 15.97 3.32 6.58
N ALA A 108 15.05 4.18 6.13
CA ALA A 108 14.16 3.88 5.02
C ALA A 108 14.95 3.57 3.74
N ILE A 109 15.98 4.35 3.44
CA ILE A 109 16.85 4.14 2.26
C ILE A 109 17.57 2.80 2.35
N ARG A 110 18.17 2.48 3.49
CA ARG A 110 18.91 1.23 3.69
C ARG A 110 18.02 0.00 3.59
N GLU A 111 16.84 0.04 4.20
CA GLU A 111 15.87 -1.05 4.14
C GLU A 111 15.35 -1.27 2.72
N THR A 112 15.04 -0.22 2.00
CA THR A 112 14.60 -0.30 0.60
C THR A 112 15.70 -0.88 -0.28
N GLY A 113 16.96 -0.47 -0.09
CA GLY A 113 18.10 -1.02 -0.82
C GLY A 113 18.27 -2.52 -0.58
N TYR A 114 18.13 -2.97 0.65
CA TYR A 114 18.20 -4.38 0.99
C TYR A 114 17.09 -5.20 0.32
N HIS A 115 15.85 -4.74 0.40
CA HIS A 115 14.72 -5.44 -0.21
C HIS A 115 14.79 -5.44 -1.73
N PHE A 116 15.25 -4.35 -2.33
CA PHE A 116 15.44 -4.27 -3.77
C PHE A 116 16.50 -5.27 -4.26
N ALA A 117 17.63 -5.36 -3.56
CA ALA A 117 18.69 -6.30 -3.90
C ALA A 117 18.20 -7.75 -3.83
N ARG A 118 17.41 -8.07 -2.80
CA ARG A 118 16.81 -9.39 -2.65
C ARG A 118 15.80 -9.69 -3.76
N PHE A 119 14.95 -8.73 -4.09
CA PHE A 119 13.98 -8.86 -5.18
C PHE A 119 14.69 -9.10 -6.52
N ALA A 120 15.75 -8.36 -6.80
CA ALA A 120 16.53 -8.52 -8.03
C ALA A 120 17.20 -9.91 -8.10
N ALA A 121 17.68 -10.44 -6.97
CA ALA A 121 18.25 -11.78 -6.91
C ALA A 121 17.19 -12.87 -7.18
N ASP A 122 15.98 -12.71 -6.67
CA ASP A 122 14.88 -13.66 -6.87
C ASP A 122 14.32 -13.61 -8.30
N SER A 123 14.60 -12.56 -9.06
CA SER A 123 14.08 -12.35 -10.41
C SER A 123 14.97 -12.93 -11.52
N ASN A 124 16.11 -13.47 -11.17
CA ASN A 124 17.06 -14.09 -12.12
C ASN A 124 16.80 -15.57 -12.35
#